data_fe2be735a72720ac7398927dc5ba9d28
#
_entry.id   fe2be735a72720ac7398927dc5ba9d28
#
_cell.length_a   1.000
_cell.length_b   1.000
_cell.length_c   1.000
_cell.angle_alpha   90.00
_cell.angle_beta   90.00
_cell.angle_gamma   90.00
#
_symmetry.space_group_name_H-M   'P 1'
#
loop_
_entity.id
_entity.type
_entity.pdbx_description
1 polymer ?
#
loop_
_entity_poly.entity_id
_entity_poly.type
_entity_poly.pdbx_seq_one_letter_code
_entity_poly.pdbx_strand_id
1 'polypeptide(L)'
;MSQQGPPPQPPLPPGGGPPGAGPPMGAPQPGQQPLSPDQERLWATLAHLLSFVAAYIALGFLAPLIVLLLFGSRSGYVRAHAVESLNFNLSWLLYAVVSVLLIFIGIGILLLIALGIAYVILIVVASIRANNGQFYRYPLTIRFIR
;
A
#
# COMPACT_ATOMS: atom_id res chain seq x y z
N MET A 1 7.26 11.73 52.87
CA MET A 1 7.40 10.63 51.89
C MET A 1 7.37 11.25 50.51
N SER A 2 8.55 11.49 49.96
CA SER A 2 8.67 12.10 48.60
C SER A 2 8.51 11.02 47.54
N GLN A 3 7.43 11.11 46.74
CA GLN A 3 7.25 10.25 45.58
C GLN A 3 8.24 10.69 44.50
N GLN A 4 9.30 9.92 44.32
CA GLN A 4 10.17 10.04 43.15
C GLN A 4 9.38 9.55 41.94
N GLY A 5 9.11 10.45 40.99
CA GLY A 5 8.56 10.08 39.71
C GLY A 5 9.46 9.09 38.94
N PRO A 6 8.93 8.34 37.97
CA PRO A 6 9.73 7.40 37.19
C PRO A 6 10.89 8.13 36.49
N PRO A 7 12.06 7.51 36.36
CA PRO A 7 13.20 8.11 35.71
C PRO A 7 12.89 8.48 34.25
N PRO A 8 13.47 9.57 33.71
CA PRO A 8 13.28 9.95 32.32
C PRO A 8 13.74 8.81 31.40
N GLN A 9 12.87 8.46 30.46
CA GLN A 9 13.18 7.44 29.45
C GLN A 9 14.30 7.96 28.53
N PRO A 10 15.27 7.09 28.18
CA PRO A 10 16.30 7.48 27.23
C PRO A 10 15.68 7.87 25.88
N PRO A 11 16.30 8.82 25.15
CA PRO A 11 15.83 9.20 23.81
C PRO A 11 15.74 7.98 22.91
N LEU A 12 14.58 7.80 22.27
CA LEU A 12 14.39 6.74 21.27
C LEU A 12 15.39 6.93 20.13
N PRO A 13 16.03 5.86 19.64
CA PRO A 13 16.92 5.97 18.48
C PRO A 13 16.14 6.47 17.27
N PRO A 14 16.73 7.35 16.44
CA PRO A 14 16.08 7.84 15.24
C PRO A 14 15.79 6.65 14.30
N GLY A 15 14.52 6.38 14.04
CA GLY A 15 14.06 5.37 13.08
C GLY A 15 13.40 4.11 13.63
N GLY A 16 13.33 3.91 14.95
CA GLY A 16 12.70 2.73 15.56
C GLY A 16 11.26 2.99 15.97
N GLY A 17 10.31 2.93 15.04
CA GLY A 17 8.89 2.79 15.37
C GLY A 17 8.59 1.37 15.88
N PRO A 18 7.48 1.18 16.67
CA PRO A 18 7.10 -0.13 17.18
C PRO A 18 6.88 -1.13 16.03
N PRO A 19 7.10 -2.45 16.27
CA PRO A 19 6.85 -3.48 15.26
C PRO A 19 5.42 -3.40 14.76
N GLY A 20 5.24 -3.13 13.46
CA GLY A 20 3.93 -2.88 12.84
C GLY A 20 3.68 -1.42 12.45
N ALA A 21 4.51 -0.48 12.85
CA ALA A 21 4.49 0.86 12.28
C ALA A 21 4.92 0.80 10.81
N GLY A 22 4.08 1.32 9.92
CA GLY A 22 4.41 1.53 8.52
C GLY A 22 5.67 2.41 8.36
N PRO A 23 6.20 2.56 7.14
CA PRO A 23 7.34 3.42 6.88
C PRO A 23 7.09 4.83 7.43
N PRO A 24 8.14 5.53 7.91
CA PRO A 24 7.98 6.85 8.51
C PRO A 24 7.21 7.77 7.57
N MET A 25 6.12 8.33 8.08
CA MET A 25 5.28 9.25 7.33
C MET A 25 6.09 10.53 7.05
N GLY A 26 6.40 10.77 5.78
CA GLY A 26 7.08 11.99 5.36
C GLY A 26 6.26 13.22 5.74
N ALA A 27 6.91 14.25 6.25
CA ALA A 27 6.27 15.53 6.48
C ALA A 27 5.76 16.13 5.15
N PRO A 28 4.61 16.86 5.15
CA PRO A 28 4.11 17.55 3.96
C PRO A 28 5.16 18.50 3.39
N GLN A 29 5.22 18.58 2.06
CA GLN A 29 6.14 19.51 1.41
C GLN A 29 5.72 20.96 1.65
N PRO A 30 6.68 21.91 1.73
CA PRO A 30 6.39 23.32 1.91
C PRO A 30 5.38 23.83 0.86
N GLY A 31 4.33 24.52 1.31
CA GLY A 31 3.30 25.10 0.45
C GLY A 31 2.09 24.23 0.15
N GLN A 32 2.07 22.96 0.58
CA GLN A 32 0.91 22.08 0.41
C GLN A 32 0.18 21.91 1.76
N GLN A 33 -1.14 22.08 1.74
CA GLN A 33 -1.95 21.78 2.92
C GLN A 33 -1.97 20.27 3.17
N PRO A 34 -1.69 19.81 4.40
CA PRO A 34 -1.86 18.41 4.79
C PRO A 34 -3.30 17.93 4.54
N LEU A 35 -3.46 16.65 4.27
CA LEU A 35 -4.79 16.05 4.20
C LEU A 35 -5.38 15.90 5.61
N SER A 36 -6.70 16.04 5.73
CA SER A 36 -7.40 15.64 6.95
C SER A 36 -7.37 14.11 7.13
N PRO A 37 -7.54 13.60 8.37
CA PRO A 37 -7.55 12.14 8.61
C PRO A 37 -8.57 11.38 7.76
N ASP A 38 -9.74 11.96 7.51
CA ASP A 38 -10.77 11.33 6.67
C ASP A 38 -10.36 11.33 5.19
N GLN A 39 -9.73 12.39 4.71
CA GLN A 39 -9.17 12.46 3.37
C GLN A 39 -8.02 11.46 3.18
N GLU A 40 -7.17 11.29 4.19
CA GLU A 40 -6.09 10.29 4.15
C GLU A 40 -6.63 8.87 3.99
N ARG A 41 -7.63 8.51 4.80
CA ARG A 41 -8.29 7.20 4.72
C ARG A 41 -8.97 7.00 3.37
N LEU A 42 -9.68 8.03 2.89
CA LEU A 42 -10.34 8.00 1.59
C LEU A 42 -9.34 7.73 0.47
N TRP A 43 -8.29 8.55 0.35
CA TRP A 43 -7.32 8.40 -0.73
C TRP A 43 -6.47 7.13 -0.63
N ALA A 44 -6.15 6.69 0.59
CA ALA A 44 -5.48 5.41 0.80
C ALA A 44 -6.37 4.23 0.37
N THR A 45 -7.66 4.26 0.71
CA THR A 45 -8.64 3.25 0.28
C THR A 45 -8.81 3.26 -1.23
N LEU A 46 -8.93 4.43 -1.84
CA LEU A 46 -9.07 4.58 -3.28
C LEU A 46 -7.83 4.10 -4.05
N ALA A 47 -6.61 4.26 -3.50
CA ALA A 47 -5.40 3.73 -4.11
C ALA A 47 -5.47 2.20 -4.31
N HIS A 48 -6.14 1.48 -3.44
CA HIS A 48 -6.36 0.04 -3.57
C HIS A 48 -7.60 -0.26 -4.42
N LEU A 49 -8.74 0.34 -4.11
CA LEU A 49 -10.02 0.02 -4.75
C LEU A 49 -10.05 0.40 -6.24
N LEU A 50 -9.53 1.57 -6.62
CA LEU A 50 -9.46 1.99 -8.01
C LEU A 50 -8.49 1.13 -8.84
N SER A 51 -7.50 0.50 -8.19
CA SER A 51 -6.65 -0.48 -8.85
C SER A 51 -7.45 -1.67 -9.37
N PHE A 52 -8.48 -2.10 -8.64
CA PHE A 52 -9.36 -3.18 -9.05
C PHE A 52 -10.14 -2.81 -10.33
N VAL A 53 -10.68 -1.60 -10.40
CA VAL A 53 -11.40 -1.11 -11.58
C VAL A 53 -10.45 -0.96 -12.77
N ALA A 54 -9.28 -0.38 -12.55
CA ALA A 54 -8.27 -0.18 -13.58
C ALA A 54 -7.62 -1.50 -14.06
N ALA A 55 -7.59 -2.53 -13.21
CA ALA A 55 -7.09 -3.85 -13.57
C ALA A 55 -7.92 -4.52 -14.67
N TYR A 56 -9.21 -4.17 -14.78
CA TYR A 56 -10.08 -4.68 -15.83
C TYR A 56 -9.59 -4.34 -17.25
N ILE A 57 -8.81 -3.27 -17.39
CA ILE A 57 -8.19 -2.84 -18.64
C ILE A 57 -6.66 -3.04 -18.62
N ALA A 58 -6.15 -3.96 -17.80
CA ALA A 58 -4.71 -4.24 -17.59
C ALA A 58 -3.87 -3.04 -17.10
N LEU A 59 -4.49 -1.98 -16.60
CA LEU A 59 -3.83 -0.75 -16.15
C LEU A 59 -3.99 -0.53 -14.63
N GLY A 60 -4.12 -1.60 -13.84
CA GLY A 60 -4.33 -1.54 -12.39
C GLY A 60 -3.32 -0.69 -11.62
N PHE A 61 -2.11 -0.54 -12.15
CA PHE A 61 -1.06 0.30 -11.55
C PHE A 61 -1.30 1.81 -11.74
N LEU A 62 -2.13 2.25 -12.69
CA LEU A 62 -2.35 3.68 -12.95
C LEU A 62 -3.07 4.37 -11.79
N ALA A 63 -4.06 3.72 -11.18
CA ALA A 63 -4.81 4.31 -10.09
C ALA A 63 -3.92 4.66 -8.88
N PRO A 64 -3.12 3.74 -8.32
CA PRO A 64 -2.21 4.09 -7.23
C PRO A 64 -1.09 5.04 -7.66
N LEU A 65 -0.68 5.03 -8.92
CA LEU A 65 0.27 6.00 -9.45
C LEU A 65 -0.31 7.42 -9.43
N ILE A 66 -1.55 7.60 -9.89
CA ILE A 66 -2.23 8.89 -9.87
C ILE A 66 -2.39 9.38 -8.43
N VAL A 67 -2.85 8.51 -7.52
CA VAL A 67 -2.97 8.86 -6.09
C VAL A 67 -1.63 9.26 -5.50
N LEU A 68 -0.55 8.54 -5.82
CA LEU A 68 0.80 8.85 -5.38
C LEU A 68 1.26 10.23 -5.85
N LEU A 69 1.03 10.55 -7.12
CA LEU A 69 1.47 11.82 -7.71
C LEU A 69 0.67 13.02 -7.18
N LEU A 70 -0.63 12.88 -6.99
CA LEU A 70 -1.51 13.97 -6.58
C LEU A 70 -1.50 14.21 -5.05
N PHE A 71 -1.37 13.15 -4.27
CA PHE A 71 -1.58 13.22 -2.82
C PHE A 71 -0.40 12.68 -1.99
N GLY A 72 0.55 12.00 -2.60
CA GLY A 72 1.68 11.39 -1.89
C GLY A 72 2.59 12.39 -1.18
N SER A 73 2.69 13.63 -1.68
CA SER A 73 3.43 14.72 -1.03
C SER A 73 2.66 15.40 0.12
N ARG A 74 1.33 15.18 0.20
CA ARG A 74 0.45 15.82 1.19
C ARG A 74 0.18 14.95 2.41
N SER A 75 0.44 13.65 2.32
CA SER A 75 0.25 12.69 3.39
C SER A 75 1.20 11.50 3.25
N GLY A 76 1.99 11.25 4.28
CA GLY A 76 2.83 10.05 4.36
C GLY A 76 2.04 8.76 4.40
N TYR A 77 0.84 8.79 5.01
CA TYR A 77 -0.08 7.65 5.04
C TYR A 77 -0.56 7.29 3.63
N VAL A 78 -1.06 8.27 2.87
CA VAL A 78 -1.49 8.07 1.48
C VAL A 78 -0.33 7.61 0.60
N ARG A 79 0.85 8.21 0.76
CA ARG A 79 2.06 7.80 0.04
C ARG A 79 2.37 6.32 0.29
N ALA A 80 2.40 5.88 1.55
CA ALA A 80 2.72 4.50 1.90
C ALA A 80 1.75 3.50 1.27
N HIS A 81 0.44 3.78 1.33
CA HIS A 81 -0.58 2.94 0.70
C HIS A 81 -0.49 2.94 -0.83
N ALA A 82 -0.29 4.10 -1.44
CA ALA A 82 -0.17 4.21 -2.89
C ALA A 82 1.08 3.47 -3.42
N VAL A 83 2.22 3.60 -2.76
CA VAL A 83 3.46 2.87 -3.10
C VAL A 83 3.27 1.36 -2.95
N GLU A 84 2.65 0.91 -1.86
CA GLU A 84 2.41 -0.53 -1.64
C GLU A 84 1.43 -1.09 -2.68
N SER A 85 0.35 -0.36 -2.99
CA SER A 85 -0.61 -0.75 -4.04
C SER A 85 0.04 -0.78 -5.42
N LEU A 86 0.91 0.19 -5.73
CA LEU A 86 1.63 0.26 -7.00
C LEU A 86 2.58 -0.95 -7.15
N ASN A 87 3.37 -1.24 -6.12
CA ASN A 87 4.27 -2.41 -6.12
C ASN A 87 3.49 -3.73 -6.27
N PHE A 88 2.34 -3.85 -5.60
CA PHE A 88 1.47 -5.00 -5.71
C PHE A 88 0.98 -5.19 -7.15
N ASN A 89 0.44 -4.14 -7.78
CA ASN A 89 -0.07 -4.23 -9.15
C ASN A 89 1.03 -4.54 -10.17
N LEU A 90 2.23 -3.97 -10.01
CA LEU A 90 3.38 -4.29 -10.86
C LEU A 90 3.82 -5.75 -10.71
N SER A 91 3.86 -6.27 -9.47
CA SER A 91 4.18 -7.67 -9.21
C SER A 91 3.15 -8.60 -9.82
N TRP A 92 1.85 -8.25 -9.67
CA TRP A 92 0.75 -9.04 -10.21
C TRP A 92 0.76 -9.08 -11.74
N LEU A 93 1.07 -7.95 -12.37
CA LEU A 93 1.26 -7.90 -13.83
C LEU A 93 2.38 -8.85 -14.27
N LEU A 94 3.50 -8.86 -13.57
CA LEU A 94 4.60 -9.77 -13.86
C LEU A 94 4.17 -11.24 -13.71
N TYR A 95 3.48 -11.59 -12.63
CA TYR A 95 2.96 -12.95 -12.41
C TYR A 95 1.94 -13.36 -13.48
N ALA A 96 1.07 -12.44 -13.90
CA ALA A 96 0.12 -12.68 -14.97
C ALA A 96 0.83 -12.97 -16.30
N VAL A 97 1.85 -12.18 -16.67
CA VAL A 97 2.66 -12.42 -17.88
C VAL A 97 3.32 -13.79 -17.83
N VAL A 98 3.96 -14.15 -16.72
CA VAL A 98 4.57 -15.48 -16.55
C VAL A 98 3.51 -16.58 -16.68
N SER A 99 2.34 -16.40 -16.06
CA SER A 99 1.25 -17.40 -16.13
C SER A 99 0.73 -17.57 -17.56
N VAL A 100 0.64 -16.47 -18.34
CA VAL A 100 0.27 -16.54 -19.77
C VAL A 100 1.27 -17.38 -20.56
N LEU A 101 2.57 -17.19 -20.34
CA LEU A 101 3.60 -18.01 -20.98
C LEU A 101 3.48 -19.50 -20.59
N LEU A 102 3.10 -19.78 -19.34
CA LEU A 102 2.92 -21.14 -18.83
C LEU A 102 1.63 -21.83 -19.34
N ILE A 103 0.76 -21.12 -20.08
CA ILE A 103 -0.40 -21.73 -20.74
C ILE A 103 0.06 -22.79 -21.74
N PHE A 104 1.18 -22.56 -22.44
CA PHE A 104 1.71 -23.51 -23.43
C PHE A 104 2.08 -24.89 -22.84
N ILE A 105 2.33 -24.96 -21.53
CA ILE A 105 2.58 -26.22 -20.81
C ILE A 105 1.38 -26.66 -19.95
N GLY A 106 0.22 -26.01 -20.12
CA GLY A 106 -1.05 -26.44 -19.54
C GLY A 106 -1.33 -25.93 -18.10
N ILE A 107 -0.34 -25.39 -17.37
CA ILE A 107 -0.52 -24.96 -15.98
C ILE A 107 -0.97 -23.48 -15.84
N GLY A 108 -0.72 -22.67 -16.87
CA GLY A 108 -0.91 -21.21 -16.81
C GLY A 108 -2.34 -20.77 -16.53
N ILE A 109 -3.34 -21.48 -17.06
CA ILE A 109 -4.76 -21.16 -16.82
C ILE A 109 -5.11 -21.30 -15.34
N LEU A 110 -4.66 -22.38 -14.70
CA LEU A 110 -4.89 -22.58 -13.26
C LEU A 110 -4.21 -21.49 -12.43
N LEU A 111 -3.01 -21.07 -12.80
CA LEU A 111 -2.31 -19.98 -12.15
C LEU A 111 -3.04 -18.65 -12.32
N LEU A 112 -3.56 -18.34 -13.51
CA LEU A 112 -4.32 -17.11 -13.75
C LEU A 112 -5.61 -17.05 -12.91
N ILE A 113 -6.33 -18.18 -12.79
CA ILE A 113 -7.51 -18.26 -11.94
C ILE A 113 -7.14 -18.03 -10.47
N ALA A 114 -6.10 -18.70 -9.97
CA ALA A 114 -5.62 -18.54 -8.60
C ALA A 114 -5.17 -17.09 -8.32
N LEU A 115 -4.41 -16.48 -9.26
CA LEU A 115 -4.01 -15.09 -9.18
C LEU A 115 -5.21 -14.15 -9.16
N GLY A 116 -6.21 -14.37 -10.01
CA GLY A 116 -7.42 -13.55 -10.05
C GLY A 116 -8.18 -13.57 -8.72
N ILE A 117 -8.38 -14.75 -8.14
CA ILE A 117 -9.03 -14.91 -6.83
C ILE A 117 -8.22 -14.22 -5.74
N ALA A 118 -6.92 -14.47 -5.68
CA ALA A 118 -6.04 -13.87 -4.68
C ALA A 118 -5.99 -12.33 -4.84
N TYR A 119 -5.97 -11.81 -6.06
CA TYR A 119 -6.02 -10.37 -6.36
C TYR A 119 -7.22 -9.69 -5.72
N VAL A 120 -8.42 -10.22 -5.95
CA VAL A 120 -9.66 -9.67 -5.39
C VAL A 120 -9.63 -9.67 -3.87
N ILE A 121 -9.28 -10.81 -3.26
CA ILE A 121 -9.22 -10.95 -1.79
C ILE A 121 -8.24 -9.95 -1.19
N LEU A 122 -7.04 -9.86 -1.73
CA LEU A 122 -5.99 -9.00 -1.19
C LEU A 122 -6.33 -7.51 -1.33
N ILE A 123 -6.92 -7.07 -2.44
CA ILE A 123 -7.38 -5.69 -2.61
C ILE A 123 -8.49 -5.34 -1.63
N VAL A 124 -9.48 -6.22 -1.44
CA VAL A 124 -10.56 -5.99 -0.49
C VAL A 124 -10.01 -5.86 0.93
N VAL A 125 -9.12 -6.76 1.35
CA VAL A 125 -8.48 -6.69 2.68
C VAL A 125 -7.68 -5.39 2.83
N ALA A 126 -6.89 -5.00 1.83
CA ALA A 126 -6.10 -3.78 1.86
C ALA A 126 -6.99 -2.53 1.95
N SER A 127 -8.08 -2.48 1.18
CA SER A 127 -9.04 -1.37 1.21
C SER A 127 -9.72 -1.22 2.58
N ILE A 128 -10.14 -2.33 3.19
CA ILE A 128 -10.72 -2.32 4.54
C ILE A 128 -9.70 -1.84 5.57
N ARG A 129 -8.45 -2.32 5.51
CA ARG A 129 -7.38 -1.90 6.41
C ARG A 129 -7.07 -0.42 6.26
N ALA A 130 -6.95 0.07 5.03
CA ALA A 130 -6.72 1.47 4.73
C ALA A 130 -7.85 2.37 5.27
N ASN A 131 -9.10 1.97 5.09
CA ASN A 131 -10.25 2.70 5.62
C ASN A 131 -10.27 2.75 7.17
N ASN A 132 -9.76 1.71 7.82
CA ASN A 132 -9.63 1.65 9.28
C ASN A 132 -8.37 2.37 9.80
N GLY A 133 -7.63 3.08 8.96
CA GLY A 133 -6.42 3.78 9.36
C GLY A 133 -5.21 2.86 9.59
N GLN A 134 -5.27 1.61 9.14
CA GLN A 134 -4.22 0.60 9.34
C GLN A 134 -3.42 0.42 8.06
N PHE A 135 -2.09 0.41 8.17
CA PHE A 135 -1.23 0.06 7.05
C PHE A 135 -1.32 -1.45 6.75
N TYR A 136 -1.51 -1.78 5.46
CA TYR A 136 -1.51 -3.16 5.00
C TYR A 136 -0.36 -3.40 4.03
N ARG A 137 0.41 -4.42 4.33
CA ARG A 137 1.53 -4.88 3.52
C ARG A 137 1.11 -6.12 2.74
N TYR A 138 1.12 -6.03 1.42
CA TYR A 138 0.74 -7.17 0.59
C TYR A 138 1.76 -8.30 0.67
N PRO A 139 1.31 -9.56 0.81
CA PRO A 139 2.18 -10.71 0.65
C PRO A 139 2.62 -10.86 -0.82
N LEU A 140 3.75 -11.51 -1.04
CA LEU A 140 4.27 -11.84 -2.37
C LEU A 140 4.49 -10.63 -3.29
N THR A 141 4.64 -9.43 -2.74
CA THR A 141 4.86 -8.20 -3.50
C THR A 141 6.36 -7.91 -3.63
N ILE A 142 6.82 -7.76 -4.86
CA ILE A 142 8.16 -7.28 -5.17
C ILE A 142 8.15 -5.74 -5.03
N ARG A 143 9.06 -5.19 -4.24
CA ARG A 143 9.10 -3.76 -3.98
C ARG A 143 10.03 -3.06 -4.95
N PHE A 144 9.49 -2.64 -6.06
CA PHE A 144 10.20 -1.87 -7.09
C PHE A 144 10.39 -0.41 -6.67
N ILE A 145 9.42 0.15 -5.93
CA ILE A 145 9.38 1.54 -5.49
C ILE A 145 9.40 1.58 -3.96
N ARG A 146 10.18 2.51 -3.39
CA ARG A 146 10.35 2.72 -1.96
C ARG A 146 9.97 4.13 -1.51
#